data_d05e2377ee8921871ebe108a359905b9
#
_entry.id   d05e2377ee8921871ebe108a359905b9
#
_cell.length_a   1.000
_cell.length_b   1.000
_cell.length_c   1.000
_cell.angle_alpha   90.00
_cell.angle_beta   90.00
_cell.angle_gamma   90.00
#
_symmetry.space_group_name_H-M   'P 1'
#
loop_
_entity.id
_entity.type
_entity.pdbx_description
1 polymer ?
#
loop_
_entity_poly.entity_id
_entity_poly.type
_entity_poly.pdbx_seq_one_letter_code
_entity_poly.pdbx_strand_id
1 'polypeptide(L)'
;MDDKYTPYGGGNTRLQIAKELFAEGDQRFAQLRVIVKEWPGDAQVITAHLVENELRADITFWEKARGVHQFRIELEREQQKPLTAGELNRELRARGLNYGVKTIQNFTFATEELAPVGPWLKSTQVNEVTRPKVSALLELGAKLGQGKAMREQLQVVMHQYGDALRLRAKSNEDLEAAERLPVELDDAALLADLQLAAVQELG
;
A
#
# COMPACT_ATOMS: atom_id res chain seq x y z
N MET A 1 -24.05 -26.80 -6.53
CA MET A 1 -23.12 -25.90 -5.83
C MET A 1 -22.00 -25.58 -6.80
N ASP A 2 -21.93 -24.35 -7.27
CA ASP A 2 -20.77 -23.92 -8.07
C ASP A 2 -19.59 -23.73 -7.11
N ASP A 3 -18.76 -24.75 -6.99
CA ASP A 3 -17.52 -24.67 -6.23
C ASP A 3 -16.57 -23.70 -6.94
N LYS A 4 -16.53 -22.45 -6.47
CA LYS A 4 -15.63 -21.44 -6.99
C LYS A 4 -14.26 -21.64 -6.36
N TYR A 5 -13.29 -22.04 -7.17
CA TYR A 5 -11.89 -22.10 -6.77
C TYR A 5 -11.21 -20.74 -7.00
N THR A 6 -10.45 -20.31 -6.03
CA THR A 6 -9.65 -19.08 -6.12
C THR A 6 -8.16 -19.42 -6.10
N PRO A 7 -7.38 -19.02 -7.11
CA PRO A 7 -5.93 -19.19 -7.05
C PRO A 7 -5.34 -18.37 -5.90
N TYR A 8 -4.50 -19.01 -5.07
CA TYR A 8 -3.71 -18.29 -4.08
C TYR A 8 -2.26 -18.83 -4.03
N GLY A 9 -1.31 -18.03 -3.56
CA GLY A 9 0.10 -18.40 -3.55
C GLY A 9 0.74 -18.41 -4.93
N GLY A 10 0.31 -17.49 -5.80
CA GLY A 10 0.83 -17.30 -7.16
C GLY A 10 0.04 -18.02 -8.24
N GLY A 11 0.45 -17.80 -9.50
CA GLY A 11 -0.15 -18.45 -10.67
C GLY A 11 -1.27 -17.67 -11.36
N ASN A 12 -1.74 -16.54 -10.83
CA ASN A 12 -2.78 -15.71 -11.43
C ASN A 12 -2.42 -15.27 -12.87
N THR A 13 -1.21 -14.74 -13.07
CA THR A 13 -0.72 -14.34 -14.40
C THR A 13 -0.66 -15.51 -15.36
N ARG A 14 -0.17 -16.69 -14.92
CA ARG A 14 -0.12 -17.89 -15.76
C ARG A 14 -1.52 -18.38 -16.14
N LEU A 15 -2.46 -18.32 -15.21
CA LEU A 15 -3.85 -18.68 -15.47
C LEU A 15 -4.47 -17.71 -16.48
N GLN A 16 -4.19 -16.41 -16.36
CA GLN A 16 -4.69 -15.41 -17.28
C GLN A 16 -4.12 -15.62 -18.69
N ILE A 17 -2.82 -15.80 -18.83
CA ILE A 17 -2.15 -16.10 -20.11
C ILE A 17 -2.72 -17.38 -20.73
N ALA A 18 -2.92 -18.43 -19.93
CA ALA A 18 -3.48 -19.67 -20.43
C ALA A 18 -4.90 -19.50 -20.96
N LYS A 19 -5.74 -18.67 -20.31
CA LYS A 19 -7.09 -18.33 -20.80
C LYS A 19 -7.04 -17.56 -22.11
N GLU A 20 -6.11 -16.62 -22.24
CA GLU A 20 -5.92 -15.84 -23.47
C GLU A 20 -5.48 -16.73 -24.62
N LEU A 21 -4.46 -17.57 -24.43
CA LEU A 21 -4.01 -18.53 -25.46
C LEU A 21 -5.09 -19.52 -25.86
N PHE A 22 -5.88 -20.00 -24.90
CA PHE A 22 -7.02 -20.87 -25.22
C PHE A 22 -8.08 -20.13 -26.05
N ALA A 23 -8.38 -18.87 -25.73
CA ALA A 23 -9.30 -18.05 -26.50
C ALA A 23 -8.81 -17.77 -27.93
N GLU A 24 -7.50 -17.70 -28.14
CA GLU A 24 -6.85 -17.59 -29.45
C GLU A 24 -6.84 -18.92 -30.24
N GLY A 25 -7.34 -20.00 -29.65
CA GLY A 25 -7.50 -21.30 -30.30
C GLY A 25 -6.46 -22.36 -29.94
N ASP A 26 -5.53 -22.08 -29.05
CA ASP A 26 -4.50 -23.05 -28.63
C ASP A 26 -5.08 -24.08 -27.65
N GLN A 27 -5.43 -25.25 -28.19
CA GLN A 27 -6.03 -26.32 -27.42
C GLN A 27 -5.16 -26.94 -26.33
N ARG A 28 -3.86 -26.64 -26.29
CA ARG A 28 -2.96 -27.11 -25.22
C ARG A 28 -3.34 -26.54 -23.86
N PHE A 29 -4.03 -25.40 -23.85
CA PHE A 29 -4.45 -24.69 -22.64
C PHE A 29 -5.92 -24.96 -22.26
N ALA A 30 -6.60 -25.87 -22.94
CA ALA A 30 -7.96 -26.27 -22.59
C ALA A 30 -8.10 -26.88 -21.19
N GLN A 31 -7.02 -27.45 -20.67
CA GLN A 31 -6.97 -28.05 -19.34
C GLN A 31 -5.64 -27.70 -18.65
N LEU A 32 -5.74 -27.29 -17.40
CA LEU A 32 -4.58 -27.01 -16.55
C LEU A 32 -4.57 -27.94 -15.35
N ARG A 33 -3.41 -28.49 -15.03
CA ARG A 33 -3.24 -29.24 -13.78
C ARG A 33 -3.12 -28.25 -12.61
N VAL A 34 -3.99 -28.40 -11.62
CA VAL A 34 -4.02 -27.59 -10.41
C VAL A 34 -3.98 -28.47 -9.17
N ILE A 35 -3.45 -27.92 -8.07
CA ILE A 35 -3.51 -28.55 -6.75
C ILE A 35 -4.63 -27.84 -6.00
N VAL A 36 -5.67 -28.56 -5.63
CA VAL A 36 -6.75 -28.03 -4.78
C VAL A 36 -6.37 -28.22 -3.31
N LYS A 37 -6.52 -27.16 -2.53
CA LYS A 37 -6.29 -27.17 -1.07
C LYS A 37 -7.48 -26.53 -0.39
N GLU A 38 -7.70 -26.86 0.87
CA GLU A 38 -8.63 -26.13 1.72
C GLU A 38 -8.23 -24.67 1.85
N TRP A 39 -9.20 -23.78 1.99
CA TRP A 39 -8.95 -22.36 2.17
C TRP A 39 -8.32 -22.09 3.53
N PRO A 40 -7.10 -21.54 3.59
CA PRO A 40 -6.36 -21.41 4.86
C PRO A 40 -6.74 -20.18 5.68
N GLY A 41 -7.68 -19.34 5.18
CA GLY A 41 -8.04 -18.04 5.74
C GLY A 41 -7.40 -16.87 4.99
N ASP A 42 -8.09 -15.72 5.02
CA ASP A 42 -7.71 -14.54 4.26
C ASP A 42 -6.35 -13.99 4.68
N ALA A 43 -6.08 -13.92 5.99
CA ALA A 43 -4.80 -13.46 6.52
C ALA A 43 -3.64 -14.32 6.02
N GLN A 44 -3.80 -15.63 5.91
CA GLN A 44 -2.75 -16.51 5.39
C GLN A 44 -2.52 -16.36 3.90
N VAL A 45 -3.57 -16.14 3.12
CA VAL A 45 -3.47 -15.87 1.68
C VAL A 45 -2.73 -14.56 1.42
N ILE A 46 -3.08 -13.49 2.13
CA ILE A 46 -2.41 -12.19 2.03
C ILE A 46 -0.91 -12.33 2.37
N THR A 47 -0.60 -13.08 3.43
CA THR A 47 0.80 -13.30 3.82
C THR A 47 1.57 -14.08 2.76
N ALA A 48 0.97 -15.12 2.16
CA ALA A 48 1.61 -15.88 1.09
C ALA A 48 1.95 -15.00 -0.12
N HIS A 49 1.04 -14.09 -0.50
CA HIS A 49 1.30 -13.10 -1.55
C HIS A 49 2.39 -12.10 -1.17
N LEU A 50 2.41 -11.64 0.08
CA LEU A 50 3.48 -10.75 0.56
C LEU A 50 4.85 -11.43 0.52
N VAL A 51 4.95 -12.68 0.98
CA VAL A 51 6.20 -13.46 0.94
C VAL A 51 6.65 -13.68 -0.51
N GLU A 52 5.74 -14.08 -1.40
CA GLU A 52 6.07 -14.26 -2.82
C GLU A 52 6.59 -12.96 -3.43
N ASN A 53 5.93 -11.85 -3.13
CA ASN A 53 6.30 -10.53 -3.65
C ASN A 53 7.64 -10.02 -3.05
N GLU A 54 7.91 -10.28 -1.76
CA GLU A 54 9.21 -9.95 -1.15
C GLU A 54 10.40 -10.66 -1.82
N LEU A 55 10.17 -11.86 -2.34
CA LEU A 55 11.18 -12.62 -3.08
C LEU A 55 11.39 -12.07 -4.50
N ARG A 56 10.45 -11.28 -5.01
CA ARG A 56 10.59 -10.53 -6.25
C ARG A 56 11.15 -9.16 -5.89
N ALA A 57 12.35 -8.83 -6.28
CA ALA A 57 13.07 -7.61 -5.91
C ALA A 57 12.36 -6.27 -6.24
N ASP A 58 11.18 -6.31 -6.87
CA ASP A 58 10.52 -5.15 -7.49
C ASP A 58 9.34 -4.56 -6.67
N ILE A 59 9.06 -5.09 -5.48
CA ILE A 59 7.94 -4.60 -4.67
C ILE A 59 8.27 -3.24 -4.01
N THR A 60 7.43 -2.25 -4.26
CA THR A 60 7.60 -0.89 -3.72
C THR A 60 7.31 -0.81 -2.21
N PHE A 61 7.77 0.27 -1.57
CA PHE A 61 7.42 0.57 -0.18
C PHE A 61 5.91 0.59 0.04
N TRP A 62 5.17 1.22 -0.89
CA TRP A 62 3.72 1.35 -0.80
C TRP A 62 2.98 0.01 -0.89
N GLU A 63 3.41 -0.86 -1.80
CA GLU A 63 2.82 -2.19 -1.94
C GLU A 63 3.03 -3.03 -0.68
N LYS A 64 4.24 -2.96 -0.08
CA LYS A 64 4.52 -3.60 1.22
C LYS A 64 3.62 -3.03 2.32
N ALA A 65 3.51 -1.72 2.40
CA ALA A 65 2.69 -1.04 3.40
C ALA A 65 1.22 -1.46 3.28
N ARG A 66 0.66 -1.46 2.06
CA ARG A 66 -0.71 -1.90 1.81
C ARG A 66 -0.95 -3.36 2.16
N GLY A 67 -0.02 -4.23 1.78
CA GLY A 67 -0.13 -5.66 2.07
C GLY A 67 -0.09 -5.94 3.58
N VAL A 68 0.81 -5.28 4.32
CA VAL A 68 0.89 -5.41 5.78
C VAL A 68 -0.35 -4.81 6.46
N HIS A 69 -0.88 -3.70 5.95
CA HIS A 69 -2.11 -3.10 6.45
C HIS A 69 -3.33 -4.02 6.24
N GLN A 70 -3.47 -4.60 5.05
CA GLN A 70 -4.55 -5.56 4.78
C GLN A 70 -4.43 -6.81 5.65
N PHE A 71 -3.22 -7.35 5.82
CA PHE A 71 -2.96 -8.47 6.73
C PHE A 71 -3.38 -8.13 8.17
N ARG A 72 -3.05 -6.92 8.65
CA ARG A 72 -3.46 -6.44 9.97
C ARG A 72 -4.98 -6.44 10.13
N ILE A 73 -5.70 -5.87 9.15
CA ILE A 73 -7.17 -5.79 9.18
C ILE A 73 -7.79 -7.19 9.30
N GLU A 74 -7.34 -8.14 8.46
CA GLU A 74 -7.88 -9.50 8.49
C GLU A 74 -7.56 -10.23 9.78
N LEU A 75 -6.35 -10.06 10.31
CA LEU A 75 -5.95 -10.70 11.55
C LEU A 75 -6.68 -10.09 12.77
N GLU A 76 -6.89 -8.78 12.80
CA GLU A 76 -7.70 -8.10 13.81
C GLU A 76 -9.16 -8.57 13.75
N ARG A 77 -9.69 -8.80 12.54
CA ARG A 77 -11.03 -9.37 12.35
C ARG A 77 -11.11 -10.81 12.87
N GLU A 78 -10.12 -11.65 12.54
CA GLU A 78 -10.07 -13.05 13.00
C GLU A 78 -9.92 -13.13 14.53
N GLN A 79 -9.06 -12.29 15.11
CA GLN A 79 -8.79 -12.30 16.55
C GLN A 79 -9.79 -11.46 17.39
N GLN A 80 -10.67 -10.70 16.74
CA GLN A 80 -11.64 -9.79 17.37
C GLN A 80 -10.99 -8.79 18.34
N LYS A 81 -9.77 -8.36 18.05
CA LYS A 81 -9.03 -7.38 18.86
C LYS A 81 -8.07 -6.55 17.98
N PRO A 82 -7.79 -5.30 18.37
CA PRO A 82 -6.74 -4.51 17.74
C PRO A 82 -5.36 -5.09 18.03
N LEU A 83 -4.43 -4.94 17.09
CA LEU A 83 -3.05 -5.39 17.22
C LEU A 83 -2.10 -4.21 17.39
N THR A 84 -1.22 -4.32 18.37
CA THR A 84 -0.06 -3.43 18.47
C THR A 84 0.96 -3.73 17.38
N ALA A 85 1.83 -2.75 17.07
CA ALA A 85 2.90 -2.96 16.09
C ALA A 85 3.86 -4.10 16.49
N GLY A 86 4.03 -4.35 17.80
CA GLY A 86 4.83 -5.47 18.31
C GLY A 86 4.17 -6.83 18.11
N GLU A 87 2.86 -6.92 18.31
CA GLU A 87 2.08 -8.14 18.03
C GLU A 87 2.06 -8.43 16.53
N LEU A 88 1.77 -7.40 15.72
CA LEU A 88 1.82 -7.53 14.26
C LEU A 88 3.21 -7.97 13.75
N ASN A 89 4.30 -7.45 14.35
CA ASN A 89 5.65 -7.90 14.04
C ASN A 89 5.85 -9.40 14.30
N ARG A 90 5.36 -9.90 15.44
CA ARG A 90 5.47 -11.34 15.78
C ARG A 90 4.70 -12.20 14.80
N GLU A 91 3.49 -11.79 14.44
CA GLU A 91 2.64 -12.51 13.49
C GLU A 91 3.25 -12.57 12.08
N LEU A 92 3.81 -11.44 11.61
CA LEU A 92 4.51 -11.37 10.32
C LEU A 92 5.77 -12.26 10.31
N ARG A 93 6.57 -12.21 11.40
CA ARG A 93 7.76 -13.06 11.52
C ARG A 93 7.45 -14.54 11.54
N ALA A 94 6.39 -14.95 12.24
CA ALA A 94 5.95 -16.34 12.26
C ALA A 94 5.60 -16.87 10.86
N ARG A 95 5.30 -15.96 9.92
CA ARG A 95 4.97 -16.26 8.52
C ARG A 95 6.10 -15.98 7.53
N GLY A 96 7.32 -15.70 8.03
CA GLY A 96 8.50 -15.49 7.20
C GLY A 96 8.75 -14.05 6.74
N LEU A 97 7.95 -13.07 7.18
CA LEU A 97 8.13 -11.65 6.86
C LEU A 97 8.87 -10.92 8.00
N ASN A 98 10.09 -10.49 7.71
CA ASN A 98 10.98 -9.95 8.75
C ASN A 98 11.08 -8.42 8.70
N TYR A 99 9.99 -7.73 9.04
CA TYR A 99 9.99 -6.27 9.19
C TYR A 99 10.32 -5.86 10.63
N GLY A 100 11.06 -4.77 10.81
CA GLY A 100 11.26 -4.16 12.13
C GLY A 100 9.99 -3.44 12.60
N VAL A 101 9.82 -3.30 13.93
CA VAL A 101 8.65 -2.58 14.51
C VAL A 101 8.53 -1.17 13.95
N LYS A 102 9.65 -0.44 13.80
CA LYS A 102 9.67 0.90 13.21
C LYS A 102 9.18 0.92 11.76
N THR A 103 9.54 -0.09 10.97
CA THR A 103 9.09 -0.25 9.59
C THR A 103 7.58 -0.48 9.54
N ILE A 104 7.05 -1.33 10.41
CA ILE A 104 5.60 -1.58 10.54
C ILE A 104 4.86 -0.29 10.93
N GLN A 105 5.40 0.48 11.88
CA GLN A 105 4.83 1.78 12.22
C GLN A 105 4.83 2.77 11.04
N ASN A 106 5.89 2.75 10.20
CA ASN A 106 5.94 3.58 8.99
C ASN A 106 4.92 3.10 7.95
N PHE A 107 4.73 1.79 7.79
CA PHE A 107 3.70 1.23 6.91
C PHE A 107 2.30 1.64 7.37
N THR A 108 2.01 1.50 8.66
CA THR A 108 0.72 1.91 9.24
C THR A 108 0.48 3.40 9.01
N PHE A 109 1.47 4.24 9.35
CA PHE A 109 1.36 5.69 9.15
C PHE A 109 1.14 6.06 7.68
N ALA A 110 1.88 5.43 6.77
CA ALA A 110 1.74 5.70 5.34
C ALA A 110 0.35 5.32 4.81
N THR A 111 -0.21 4.20 5.27
CA THR A 111 -1.54 3.75 4.83
C THR A 111 -2.69 4.54 5.46
N GLU A 112 -2.53 5.00 6.70
CA GLU A 112 -3.56 5.74 7.43
C GLU A 112 -3.54 7.24 7.11
N GLU A 113 -2.37 7.86 7.00
CA GLU A 113 -2.24 9.31 6.91
C GLU A 113 -1.75 9.81 5.54
N LEU A 114 -0.97 9.01 4.79
CA LEU A 114 -0.32 9.44 3.54
C LEU A 114 -0.86 8.73 2.29
N ALA A 115 -2.00 8.05 2.39
CA ALA A 115 -2.55 7.22 1.32
C ALA A 115 -2.67 7.91 -0.05
N PRO A 116 -3.08 9.20 -0.17
CA PRO A 116 -3.20 9.87 -1.47
C PRO A 116 -1.89 9.95 -2.26
N VAL A 117 -0.75 10.09 -1.57
CA VAL A 117 0.59 10.16 -2.15
C VAL A 117 1.36 8.85 -2.03
N GLY A 118 0.75 7.84 -1.42
CA GLY A 118 1.35 6.54 -1.09
C GLY A 118 2.17 5.88 -2.20
N PRO A 119 1.67 5.76 -3.45
CA PRO A 119 2.39 5.11 -4.55
C PRO A 119 3.77 5.71 -4.87
N TRP A 120 4.01 6.95 -4.52
CA TRP A 120 5.25 7.69 -4.81
C TRP A 120 6.17 7.85 -3.59
N LEU A 121 5.76 7.31 -2.43
CA LEU A 121 6.55 7.38 -1.20
C LEU A 121 7.73 6.41 -1.25
N LYS A 122 8.90 6.92 -0.88
CA LYS A 122 10.10 6.12 -0.58
C LYS A 122 10.21 5.91 0.94
N SER A 123 10.73 4.76 1.36
CA SER A 123 10.88 4.40 2.78
C SER A 123 11.65 5.46 3.58
N THR A 124 12.71 6.01 3.00
CA THR A 124 13.54 7.08 3.61
C THR A 124 12.73 8.35 3.83
N GLN A 125 11.95 8.78 2.83
CA GLN A 125 11.09 9.97 2.94
C GLN A 125 10.06 9.81 4.08
N VAL A 126 9.44 8.64 4.20
CA VAL A 126 8.47 8.40 5.28
C VAL A 126 9.15 8.44 6.64
N ASN A 127 10.29 7.76 6.78
CA ASN A 127 10.98 7.63 8.05
C ASN A 127 11.57 8.95 8.56
N GLU A 128 12.16 9.72 7.68
CA GLU A 128 13.01 10.87 8.05
C GLU A 128 12.31 12.21 7.91
N VAL A 129 11.32 12.30 7.03
CA VAL A 129 10.73 13.57 6.60
C VAL A 129 9.24 13.62 6.83
N THR A 130 8.45 12.84 6.08
CA THR A 130 6.99 13.03 6.05
C THR A 130 6.32 12.64 7.36
N ARG A 131 6.62 11.47 7.91
CA ARG A 131 6.02 11.03 9.17
C ARG A 131 6.29 11.96 10.34
N PRO A 132 7.54 12.36 10.66
CA PRO A 132 7.79 13.27 11.78
C PRO A 132 7.05 14.60 11.63
N LYS A 133 7.03 15.18 10.43
CA LYS A 133 6.41 16.47 10.16
C LYS A 133 4.88 16.41 10.21
N VAL A 134 4.28 15.45 9.51
CA VAL A 134 2.82 15.29 9.50
C VAL A 134 2.30 14.90 10.88
N SER A 135 2.98 14.02 11.61
CA SER A 135 2.61 13.71 13.00
C SER A 135 2.62 14.96 13.89
N ALA A 136 3.63 15.83 13.75
CA ALA A 136 3.70 17.06 14.52
C ALA A 136 2.52 18.02 14.23
N LEU A 137 2.11 18.14 12.95
CA LEU A 137 0.95 18.94 12.57
C LEU A 137 -0.36 18.36 13.13
N LEU A 138 -0.55 17.04 13.04
CA LEU A 138 -1.72 16.37 13.60
C LEU A 138 -1.79 16.50 15.13
N GLU A 139 -0.65 16.36 15.82
CA GLU A 139 -0.55 16.58 17.27
C GLU A 139 -0.86 18.03 17.67
N LEU A 140 -0.38 19.00 16.88
CA LEU A 140 -0.71 20.41 17.10
C LEU A 140 -2.21 20.67 16.98
N GLY A 141 -2.83 20.19 15.89
CA GLY A 141 -4.28 20.29 15.72
C GLY A 141 -5.06 19.65 16.86
N ALA A 142 -4.62 18.47 17.34
CA ALA A 142 -5.26 17.79 18.47
C ALA A 142 -5.15 18.60 19.76
N LYS A 143 -3.97 19.19 20.07
CA LYS A 143 -3.76 20.02 21.26
C LYS A 143 -4.60 21.30 21.26
N LEU A 144 -4.93 21.83 20.08
CA LEU A 144 -5.75 23.01 19.92
C LEU A 144 -7.26 22.69 19.77
N GLY A 145 -7.66 21.43 19.90
CA GLY A 145 -9.05 21.00 19.77
C GLY A 145 -9.56 20.94 18.32
N GLN A 146 -8.66 21.10 17.34
CA GLN A 146 -8.97 21.12 15.89
C GLN A 146 -8.45 19.88 15.15
N GLY A 147 -8.20 18.78 15.86
CA GLY A 147 -7.56 17.59 15.31
C GLY A 147 -8.26 16.98 14.07
N LYS A 148 -9.60 17.02 14.03
CA LYS A 148 -10.37 16.54 12.88
C LYS A 148 -10.22 17.46 11.68
N ALA A 149 -10.43 18.76 11.85
CA ALA A 149 -10.30 19.75 10.80
C ALA A 149 -8.88 19.79 10.24
N MET A 150 -7.87 19.77 11.11
CA MET A 150 -6.47 19.66 10.71
C MET A 150 -6.23 18.43 9.81
N ARG A 151 -6.69 17.24 10.21
CA ARG A 151 -6.52 16.02 9.39
C ARG A 151 -7.20 16.18 8.03
N GLU A 152 -8.44 16.66 7.99
CA GLU A 152 -9.17 16.88 6.75
C GLU A 152 -8.45 17.85 5.82
N GLN A 153 -7.92 18.95 6.36
CA GLN A 153 -7.17 19.94 5.59
C GLN A 153 -5.85 19.36 5.02
N LEU A 154 -5.09 18.63 5.83
CA LEU A 154 -3.88 17.96 5.34
C LEU A 154 -4.20 16.92 4.25
N GLN A 155 -5.31 16.18 4.39
CA GLN A 155 -5.75 15.23 3.36
C GLN A 155 -6.10 15.92 2.04
N VAL A 156 -6.73 17.09 2.07
CA VAL A 156 -7.02 17.88 0.84
C VAL A 156 -5.73 18.18 0.08
N VAL A 157 -4.70 18.68 0.77
CA VAL A 157 -3.40 18.96 0.13
C VAL A 157 -2.79 17.68 -0.45
N MET A 158 -2.77 16.58 0.32
CA MET A 158 -2.19 15.31 -0.15
C MET A 158 -2.95 14.76 -1.37
N HIS A 159 -4.26 14.92 -1.44
CA HIS A 159 -5.05 14.53 -2.61
C HIS A 159 -4.66 15.35 -3.85
N GLN A 160 -4.45 16.65 -3.72
CA GLN A 160 -4.00 17.51 -4.84
C GLN A 160 -2.67 17.01 -5.41
N TYR A 161 -1.70 16.69 -4.55
CA TYR A 161 -0.41 16.12 -4.96
C TYR A 161 -0.57 14.75 -5.61
N GLY A 162 -1.36 13.86 -5.00
CA GLY A 162 -1.62 12.52 -5.54
C GLY A 162 -2.31 12.56 -6.91
N ASP A 163 -3.27 13.47 -7.10
CA ASP A 163 -3.97 13.64 -8.37
C ASP A 163 -3.03 14.19 -9.45
N ALA A 164 -2.21 15.19 -9.12
CA ALA A 164 -1.21 15.74 -10.05
C ALA A 164 -0.19 14.67 -10.49
N LEU A 165 0.28 13.82 -9.57
CA LEU A 165 1.21 12.73 -9.87
C LEU A 165 0.54 11.65 -10.72
N ARG A 166 -0.71 11.27 -10.43
CA ARG A 166 -1.49 10.33 -11.26
C ARG A 166 -1.68 10.85 -12.68
N LEU A 167 -2.04 12.12 -12.82
CA LEU A 167 -2.20 12.75 -14.12
C LEU A 167 -0.90 12.73 -14.92
N ARG A 168 0.22 13.08 -14.29
CA ARG A 168 1.56 13.03 -14.92
C ARG A 168 1.95 11.62 -15.31
N ALA A 169 1.71 10.62 -14.44
CA ALA A 169 1.96 9.23 -14.77
C ALA A 169 1.17 8.77 -15.99
N LYS A 170 -0.12 9.12 -16.05
CA LYS A 170 -1.00 8.82 -17.18
C LYS A 170 -0.52 9.51 -18.47
N SER A 171 -0.12 10.77 -18.40
CA SER A 171 0.40 11.49 -19.57
C SER A 171 1.69 10.89 -20.13
N ASN A 172 2.46 10.17 -19.31
CA ASN A 172 3.67 9.48 -19.74
C ASN A 172 3.41 8.16 -20.48
N GLU A 173 2.18 7.59 -20.38
CA GLU A 173 1.88 6.28 -21.00
C GLU A 173 2.02 6.34 -22.52
N ASP A 174 1.62 7.45 -23.14
CA ASP A 174 1.63 7.67 -24.59
C ASP A 174 2.96 8.28 -25.10
N LEU A 175 3.92 8.54 -24.22
CA LEU A 175 5.19 9.21 -24.58
C LEU A 175 6.34 8.21 -24.73
N GLU A 176 7.24 8.52 -25.67
CA GLU A 176 8.53 7.84 -25.78
C GLU A 176 9.34 8.02 -24.49
N ALA A 177 10.21 7.04 -24.18
CA ALA A 177 10.95 7.02 -22.91
C ALA A 177 11.78 8.29 -22.65
N ALA A 178 12.32 8.92 -23.72
CA ALA A 178 13.11 10.16 -23.65
C ALA A 178 12.26 11.41 -23.36
N GLU A 179 10.94 11.35 -23.60
CA GLU A 179 10.01 12.47 -23.42
C GLU A 179 9.26 12.41 -22.08
N ARG A 180 9.35 11.29 -21.36
CA ARG A 180 8.65 11.08 -20.10
C ARG A 180 9.17 12.01 -19.02
N LEU A 181 8.24 12.70 -18.37
CA LEU A 181 8.56 13.53 -17.21
C LEU A 181 8.70 12.66 -15.95
N PRO A 182 9.62 13.02 -15.04
CA PRO A 182 9.73 12.34 -13.74
C PRO A 182 8.40 12.36 -12.98
N VAL A 183 7.98 11.19 -12.46
CA VAL A 183 6.80 11.03 -11.61
C VAL A 183 7.28 10.72 -10.20
N GLU A 184 7.82 11.74 -9.54
CA GLU A 184 8.36 11.66 -8.19
C GLU A 184 7.65 12.66 -7.28
N LEU A 185 7.47 12.28 -6.03
CA LEU A 185 6.94 13.15 -4.99
C LEU A 185 8.04 14.11 -4.54
N ASP A 186 7.80 15.40 -4.69
CA ASP A 186 8.58 16.46 -4.05
C ASP A 186 8.08 16.60 -2.61
N ASP A 187 8.78 15.97 -1.69
CA ASP A 187 8.45 15.96 -0.28
C ASP A 187 8.68 17.32 0.39
N ALA A 188 9.60 18.12 -0.10
CA ALA A 188 9.84 19.47 0.41
C ALA A 188 8.69 20.42 0.05
N ALA A 189 8.24 20.39 -1.20
CA ALA A 189 7.08 21.17 -1.65
C ALA A 189 5.79 20.71 -0.94
N LEU A 190 5.55 19.41 -0.86
CA LEU A 190 4.41 18.86 -0.12
C LEU A 190 4.38 19.35 1.32
N LEU A 191 5.52 19.30 2.04
CA LEU A 191 5.57 19.71 3.44
C LEU A 191 5.36 21.20 3.63
N ALA A 192 5.86 22.03 2.72
CA ALA A 192 5.62 23.47 2.75
C ALA A 192 4.12 23.77 2.63
N ASP A 193 3.44 23.12 1.70
CA ASP A 193 2.00 23.31 1.49
C ASP A 193 1.16 22.75 2.65
N LEU A 194 1.56 21.60 3.24
CA LEU A 194 0.93 21.08 4.45
C LEU A 194 1.07 22.02 5.65
N GLN A 195 2.25 22.65 5.82
CA GLN A 195 2.46 23.64 6.87
C GLN A 195 1.62 24.90 6.64
N LEU A 196 1.55 25.37 5.40
CA LEU A 196 0.71 26.53 5.05
C LEU A 196 -0.76 26.24 5.32
N ALA A 197 -1.27 25.08 4.90
CA ALA A 197 -2.64 24.64 5.16
C ALA A 197 -2.93 24.54 6.66
N ALA A 198 -1.98 24.02 7.45
CA ALA A 198 -2.10 23.94 8.90
C ALA A 198 -2.18 25.33 9.55
N VAL A 199 -1.38 26.31 9.09
CA VAL A 199 -1.45 27.70 9.58
C VAL A 199 -2.79 28.33 9.24
N GLN A 200 -3.31 28.12 8.04
CA GLN A 200 -4.62 28.63 7.62
C GLN A 200 -5.78 28.05 8.44
N GLU A 201 -5.69 26.77 8.81
CA GLU A 201 -6.72 26.12 9.63
C GLU A 201 -6.69 26.62 11.09
N LEU A 202 -5.54 27.00 11.59
CA LEU A 202 -5.39 27.46 12.98
C LEU A 202 -5.70 28.93 13.19
N GLY A 203 -5.86 29.73 12.11
CA GLY A 203 -6.20 31.15 12.13
C GLY A 203 -5.02 32.05 12.38
#